data_790d3bb60d3636a76758acbc6cd632a0
#
_entry.id   790d3bb60d3636a76758acbc6cd632a0
#
_cell.length_a   1.000
_cell.length_b   1.000
_cell.length_c   1.000
_cell.angle_alpha   90.00
_cell.angle_beta   90.00
_cell.angle_gamma   90.00
#
_symmetry.space_group_name_H-M   'P 1'
#
loop_
_entity.id
_entity.type
_entity.pdbx_description
1 polymer ?
#
loop_
_entity_poly.entity_id
_entity_poly.type
_entity_poly.pdbx_seq_one_letter_code
_entity_poly.pdbx_strand_id
1 'polypeptide(L)'
;IGLQYRFKAQYVEAFHEALSRRSLGVIKTISMSEYRPPFLDKVGQWNKFNEYSGGTLVEKCCHYFDLINLLADSKPQRVYASGGQAVNFLDFEKDGKKSDIDDHSFVTIDYSNGVRATFALNMFCPDFYEELVICGDEGRLLACERVDLQQMKAPDVSVCVYLGEQGASRTTKLGYPAAIEKSGHHGATYYEHSAFLDRLEGKLVDSATPLQGLWAMIVASAAQESIASGNPIEIAEYIELHKLAAALSQ
;
A
#
# COMPACT_ATOMS: atom_id res chain seq x y z
N ILE A 1 2.97 -13.15 7.64
CA ILE A 1 3.69 -11.99 7.05
C ILE A 1 3.13 -10.71 7.63
N GLY A 2 4.04 -9.79 8.00
CA GLY A 2 3.73 -8.50 8.60
C GLY A 2 3.26 -7.46 7.57
N LEU A 3 2.00 -7.50 7.19
CA LEU A 3 1.36 -6.50 6.33
C LEU A 3 0.24 -5.80 7.12
N GLN A 4 0.63 -5.10 8.17
CA GLN A 4 -0.25 -4.50 9.17
C GLN A 4 -1.24 -3.47 8.63
N TYR A 5 -1.01 -2.91 7.44
CA TYR A 5 -1.93 -1.94 6.85
C TYR A 5 -3.34 -2.50 6.61
N ARG A 6 -3.46 -3.82 6.42
CA ARG A 6 -4.77 -4.50 6.37
C ARG A 6 -5.64 -4.24 7.61
N PHE A 7 -5.01 -3.91 8.74
CA PHE A 7 -5.66 -3.67 10.03
C PHE A 7 -5.83 -2.17 10.35
N LYS A 8 -5.49 -1.25 9.44
CA LYS A 8 -5.83 0.17 9.61
C LYS A 8 -7.34 0.35 9.50
N ALA A 9 -7.95 1.14 10.38
CA ALA A 9 -9.40 1.25 10.50
C ALA A 9 -10.10 1.60 9.16
N GLN A 10 -9.52 2.52 8.38
CA GLN A 10 -10.06 2.89 7.07
C GLN A 10 -10.01 1.74 6.05
N TYR A 11 -8.99 0.90 6.09
CA TYR A 11 -8.87 -0.21 5.14
C TYR A 11 -9.74 -1.39 5.55
N VAL A 12 -9.88 -1.67 6.84
CA VAL A 12 -10.84 -2.67 7.34
C VAL A 12 -12.25 -2.35 6.87
N GLU A 13 -12.71 -1.09 7.03
CA GLU A 13 -14.03 -0.69 6.58
C GLU A 13 -14.14 -0.67 5.04
N ALA A 14 -13.08 -0.23 4.33
CA ALA A 14 -13.07 -0.25 2.88
C ALA A 14 -13.20 -1.68 2.32
N PHE A 15 -12.50 -2.66 2.89
CA PHE A 15 -12.64 -4.07 2.51
C PHE A 15 -14.03 -4.61 2.83
N HIS A 16 -14.58 -4.25 3.99
CA HIS A 16 -15.93 -4.67 4.35
C HIS A 16 -16.96 -4.16 3.35
N GLU A 17 -16.88 -2.90 2.95
CA GLU A 17 -17.79 -2.31 1.96
C GLU A 17 -17.56 -2.89 0.56
N ALA A 18 -16.32 -2.96 0.11
CA ALA A 18 -16.00 -3.32 -1.27
C ALA A 18 -16.10 -4.83 -1.53
N LEU A 19 -15.61 -5.66 -0.60
CA LEU A 19 -15.48 -7.11 -0.80
C LEU A 19 -16.61 -7.91 -0.12
N SER A 20 -16.93 -7.59 1.14
CA SER A 20 -17.93 -8.36 1.90
C SER A 20 -19.35 -7.95 1.53
N ARG A 21 -19.65 -6.66 1.61
CA ARG A 21 -20.97 -6.11 1.26
C ARG A 21 -21.18 -5.95 -0.23
N ARG A 22 -20.08 -5.85 -1.00
CA ARG A 22 -20.11 -5.56 -2.44
C ARG A 22 -20.90 -4.28 -2.77
N SER A 23 -20.84 -3.29 -1.91
CA SER A 23 -21.60 -2.04 -2.03
C SER A 23 -21.30 -1.26 -3.31
N LEU A 24 -20.16 -1.52 -3.95
CA LEU A 24 -19.71 -0.80 -5.14
C LEU A 24 -19.99 -1.55 -6.45
N GLY A 25 -20.63 -2.74 -6.38
CA GLY A 25 -20.74 -3.64 -7.51
C GLY A 25 -19.37 -4.26 -7.89
N VAL A 26 -19.10 -4.39 -9.17
CA VAL A 26 -17.83 -4.94 -9.69
C VAL A 26 -16.78 -3.84 -9.75
N ILE A 27 -15.69 -4.00 -9.00
CA ILE A 27 -14.56 -3.04 -8.97
C ILE A 27 -13.96 -2.90 -10.37
N LYS A 28 -13.77 -1.65 -10.81
CA LYS A 28 -13.16 -1.29 -12.10
C LYS A 28 -11.83 -0.57 -11.94
N THR A 29 -11.76 0.39 -11.00
CA THR A 29 -10.51 1.14 -10.77
C THR A 29 -10.23 1.29 -9.29
N ILE A 30 -8.92 1.29 -8.97
CA ILE A 30 -8.38 1.51 -7.62
C ILE A 30 -7.31 2.59 -7.73
N SER A 31 -7.43 3.65 -6.94
CA SER A 31 -6.40 4.68 -6.83
C SER A 31 -5.98 4.82 -5.38
N MET A 32 -4.69 4.77 -5.13
CA MET A 32 -4.12 4.88 -3.79
C MET A 32 -2.97 5.87 -3.77
N SER A 33 -2.86 6.64 -2.70
CA SER A 33 -1.77 7.60 -2.53
C SER A 33 -1.30 7.69 -1.09
N GLU A 34 0.00 8.00 -0.93
CA GLU A 34 0.61 8.37 0.33
C GLU A 34 1.40 9.67 0.16
N TYR A 35 1.12 10.64 1.03
CA TYR A 35 1.88 11.87 1.20
C TYR A 35 2.43 11.88 2.62
N ARG A 36 3.75 12.10 2.77
CA ARG A 36 4.38 11.99 4.08
C ARG A 36 5.71 12.76 4.17
N PRO A 37 6.19 13.00 5.39
CA PRO A 37 7.58 13.40 5.60
C PRO A 37 8.58 12.32 5.20
N PRO A 38 9.87 12.67 5.09
CA PRO A 38 10.95 11.73 4.77
C PRO A 38 10.99 10.51 5.67
N PHE A 39 11.72 9.48 5.23
CA PHE A 39 12.01 8.32 6.05
C PHE A 39 12.65 8.69 7.39
N LEU A 40 12.23 7.98 8.43
CA LEU A 40 12.91 8.00 9.72
C LEU A 40 14.31 7.36 9.58
N ASP A 41 15.22 7.81 10.41
CA ASP A 41 16.54 7.20 10.51
C ASP A 41 16.44 5.76 11.03
N LYS A 42 17.05 4.85 10.31
CA LYS A 42 17.16 3.43 10.68
C LYS A 42 18.60 3.11 11.11
N VAL A 43 18.76 2.00 11.82
CA VAL A 43 20.09 1.50 12.20
C VAL A 43 20.97 1.36 10.96
N GLY A 44 22.15 1.99 10.98
CA GLY A 44 23.05 1.96 9.84
C GLY A 44 22.57 2.72 8.60
N GLN A 45 21.41 3.39 8.65
CA GLN A 45 20.83 4.16 7.55
C GLN A 45 20.53 3.32 6.28
N TRP A 46 20.33 2.00 6.44
CA TRP A 46 20.18 1.04 5.35
C TRP A 46 19.04 1.39 4.40
N ASN A 47 17.97 2.00 4.91
CA ASN A 47 16.78 2.38 4.14
C ASN A 47 17.00 3.58 3.20
N LYS A 48 18.20 4.14 3.17
CA LYS A 48 18.58 5.21 2.24
C LYS A 48 19.33 4.69 1.01
N PHE A 49 19.45 3.37 0.87
CA PHE A 49 20.18 2.73 -0.22
C PHE A 49 19.36 1.58 -0.84
N ASN A 50 19.20 1.63 -2.16
CA ASN A 50 18.48 0.58 -2.92
C ASN A 50 19.12 -0.80 -2.74
N GLU A 51 20.44 -0.86 -2.66
CA GLU A 51 21.20 -2.10 -2.43
C GLU A 51 20.74 -2.87 -1.19
N TYR A 52 20.33 -2.16 -0.13
CA TYR A 52 19.96 -2.78 1.14
C TYR A 52 18.44 -2.88 1.35
N SER A 53 17.69 -2.00 0.69
CA SER A 53 16.23 -1.91 0.87
C SER A 53 15.43 -2.55 -0.27
N GLY A 54 16.05 -2.76 -1.42
CA GLY A 54 15.37 -3.10 -2.67
C GLY A 54 14.67 -1.92 -3.33
N GLY A 55 14.84 -0.71 -2.76
CA GLY A 55 14.18 0.51 -3.19
C GLY A 55 12.96 0.88 -2.35
N THR A 56 12.55 2.13 -2.44
CA THR A 56 11.45 2.71 -1.65
C THR A 56 10.14 1.97 -1.90
N LEU A 57 9.85 1.60 -3.14
CA LEU A 57 8.60 0.89 -3.48
C LEU A 57 8.57 -0.52 -2.86
N VAL A 58 9.72 -1.17 -2.70
CA VAL A 58 9.85 -2.50 -2.09
C VAL A 58 9.77 -2.41 -0.57
N GLU A 59 10.63 -1.61 0.05
CA GLU A 59 10.72 -1.53 1.52
C GLU A 59 9.46 -0.97 2.16
N LYS A 60 8.91 0.08 1.53
CA LYS A 60 7.81 0.84 2.10
C LYS A 60 6.46 0.53 1.48
N CYS A 61 6.39 0.50 0.15
CA CYS A 61 5.12 0.53 -0.55
C CYS A 61 4.52 -0.85 -0.79
N CYS A 62 5.22 -1.94 -0.45
CA CYS A 62 4.66 -3.29 -0.49
C CYS A 62 3.33 -3.43 0.30
N HIS A 63 3.16 -2.66 1.37
CA HIS A 63 1.90 -2.60 2.11
C HIS A 63 0.73 -2.11 1.23
N TYR A 64 0.94 -1.09 0.41
CA TYR A 64 -0.08 -0.55 -0.49
C TYR A 64 -0.37 -1.47 -1.67
N PHE A 65 0.67 -2.08 -2.24
CA PHE A 65 0.49 -3.06 -3.31
C PHE A 65 -0.23 -4.32 -2.83
N ASP A 66 -0.03 -4.72 -1.59
CA ASP A 66 -0.82 -5.77 -0.95
C ASP A 66 -2.31 -5.42 -0.89
N LEU A 67 -2.65 -4.22 -0.42
CA LEU A 67 -4.04 -3.75 -0.36
C LEU A 67 -4.69 -3.65 -1.75
N ILE A 68 -3.95 -3.13 -2.73
CA ILE A 68 -4.41 -3.01 -4.11
C ILE A 68 -4.65 -4.41 -4.73
N ASN A 69 -3.71 -5.34 -4.55
CA ASN A 69 -3.85 -6.72 -5.03
C ASN A 69 -5.06 -7.42 -4.41
N LEU A 70 -5.30 -7.22 -3.11
CA LEU A 70 -6.44 -7.79 -2.40
C LEU A 70 -7.77 -7.25 -2.96
N LEU A 71 -7.85 -5.93 -3.19
CA LEU A 71 -9.03 -5.28 -3.75
C LEU A 71 -9.28 -5.63 -5.21
N ALA A 72 -8.22 -5.79 -6.01
CA ALA A 72 -8.32 -6.19 -7.40
C ALA A 72 -8.81 -7.63 -7.58
N ASP A 73 -8.57 -8.49 -6.57
CA ASP A 73 -8.87 -9.93 -6.57
C ASP A 73 -8.47 -10.60 -7.89
N SER A 74 -7.25 -10.28 -8.37
CA SER A 74 -6.76 -10.72 -9.67
C SER A 74 -5.23 -10.69 -9.73
N LYS A 75 -4.66 -11.36 -10.73
CA LYS A 75 -3.23 -11.33 -10.97
C LYS A 75 -2.82 -10.06 -11.71
N PRO A 76 -1.78 -9.32 -11.25
CA PRO A 76 -1.20 -8.25 -12.02
C PRO A 76 -0.61 -8.78 -13.32
N GLN A 77 -0.80 -8.06 -14.42
CA GLN A 77 -0.28 -8.41 -15.74
C GLN A 77 0.88 -7.51 -16.15
N ARG A 78 0.73 -6.20 -15.94
CA ARG A 78 1.71 -5.20 -16.34
C ARG A 78 1.81 -4.10 -15.31
N VAL A 79 3.04 -3.64 -15.07
CA VAL A 79 3.34 -2.52 -14.18
C VAL A 79 4.13 -1.48 -14.96
N TYR A 80 3.73 -0.22 -14.85
CA TYR A 80 4.53 0.93 -15.29
C TYR A 80 4.71 1.89 -14.13
N ALA A 81 5.92 2.40 -13.94
CA ALA A 81 6.21 3.38 -12.92
C ALA A 81 7.16 4.47 -13.41
N SER A 82 6.95 5.67 -12.88
CA SER A 82 7.84 6.81 -13.02
C SER A 82 8.09 7.39 -11.62
N GLY A 83 9.34 7.68 -11.31
CA GLY A 83 9.73 8.17 -9.99
C GLY A 83 11.17 8.63 -9.97
N GLY A 84 11.65 8.98 -8.80
CA GLY A 84 13.03 9.40 -8.61
C GLY A 84 13.28 10.03 -7.25
N GLN A 85 14.48 10.58 -7.09
CA GLN A 85 14.92 11.34 -5.94
C GLN A 85 14.94 12.83 -6.29
N ALA A 86 14.10 13.63 -5.63
CA ALA A 86 13.96 15.05 -5.95
C ALA A 86 14.31 16.00 -4.79
N VAL A 87 14.09 15.57 -3.55
CA VAL A 87 14.20 16.43 -2.35
C VAL A 87 14.99 15.76 -1.24
N ASN A 88 14.69 14.50 -0.91
CA ASN A 88 15.22 13.85 0.27
C ASN A 88 16.60 13.25 0.01
N PHE A 89 17.52 13.47 0.96
CA PHE A 89 18.82 12.81 1.01
C PHE A 89 19.74 13.02 -0.21
N LEU A 90 19.54 14.09 -0.98
CA LEU A 90 20.33 14.42 -2.18
C LEU A 90 21.82 14.53 -1.88
N ASP A 91 22.18 15.08 -0.71
CA ASP A 91 23.56 15.24 -0.24
C ASP A 91 23.95 14.20 0.82
N PHE A 92 23.09 13.19 1.07
CA PHE A 92 23.40 12.17 2.05
C PHE A 92 24.38 11.16 1.47
N GLU A 93 25.50 10.98 2.17
CA GLU A 93 26.54 10.02 1.83
C GLU A 93 26.95 9.23 3.07
N LYS A 94 27.18 7.95 2.90
CA LYS A 94 27.73 7.06 3.93
C LYS A 94 28.68 6.05 3.30
N ASP A 95 29.86 5.90 3.88
CA ASP A 95 30.90 4.95 3.46
C ASP A 95 31.25 5.09 1.96
N GLY A 96 31.27 6.36 1.44
CA GLY A 96 31.56 6.69 0.05
C GLY A 96 30.43 6.42 -0.95
N LYS A 97 29.24 6.07 -0.48
CA LYS A 97 28.04 5.87 -1.30
C LYS A 97 27.01 6.97 -1.03
N LYS A 98 26.48 7.57 -2.10
CA LYS A 98 25.34 8.50 -2.01
C LYS A 98 24.03 7.73 -1.90
N SER A 99 23.04 8.34 -1.23
CA SER A 99 21.67 7.85 -1.22
C SER A 99 21.12 7.79 -2.65
N ASP A 100 20.41 6.72 -2.98
CA ASP A 100 19.86 6.44 -4.31
C ASP A 100 18.39 6.01 -4.28
N ILE A 101 17.69 6.28 -3.15
CA ILE A 101 16.27 5.91 -3.01
C ILE A 101 15.35 6.94 -3.68
N ASP A 102 14.26 6.46 -4.23
CA ASP A 102 13.18 7.32 -4.73
C ASP A 102 12.41 7.95 -3.56
N ASP A 103 12.07 9.23 -3.66
CA ASP A 103 11.24 9.94 -2.69
C ASP A 103 9.86 10.33 -3.23
N HIS A 104 9.61 10.06 -4.50
CA HIS A 104 8.31 10.18 -5.15
C HIS A 104 8.17 9.17 -6.28
N SER A 105 6.94 8.73 -6.53
CA SER A 105 6.63 7.85 -7.65
C SER A 105 5.15 7.87 -8.02
N PHE A 106 4.88 7.53 -9.28
CA PHE A 106 3.57 7.20 -9.82
C PHE A 106 3.64 5.82 -10.44
N VAL A 107 2.79 4.91 -9.99
CA VAL A 107 2.73 3.53 -10.45
C VAL A 107 1.35 3.24 -11.05
N THR A 108 1.32 2.55 -12.17
CA THR A 108 0.10 2.05 -12.81
C THR A 108 0.19 0.53 -12.92
N ILE A 109 -0.90 -0.17 -12.59
CA ILE A 109 -0.98 -1.63 -12.59
C ILE A 109 -2.21 -2.07 -13.39
N ASP A 110 -1.99 -2.91 -14.39
CA ASP A 110 -3.03 -3.59 -15.15
C ASP A 110 -3.25 -5.00 -14.59
N TYR A 111 -4.51 -5.36 -14.30
CA TYR A 111 -4.90 -6.68 -13.80
C TYR A 111 -5.60 -7.52 -14.87
N SER A 112 -5.51 -8.85 -14.77
CA SER A 112 -6.05 -9.79 -15.77
C SER A 112 -7.57 -9.78 -15.89
N ASN A 113 -8.29 -9.38 -14.84
CA ASN A 113 -9.75 -9.20 -14.86
C ASN A 113 -10.21 -7.84 -15.39
N GLY A 114 -9.29 -7.01 -15.89
CA GLY A 114 -9.59 -5.68 -16.44
C GLY A 114 -9.57 -4.55 -15.43
N VAL A 115 -9.36 -4.80 -14.13
CA VAL A 115 -9.14 -3.74 -13.13
C VAL A 115 -7.88 -2.96 -13.47
N ARG A 116 -7.93 -1.65 -13.28
CA ARG A 116 -6.79 -0.74 -13.40
C ARG A 116 -6.53 -0.08 -12.06
N ALA A 117 -5.27 -0.09 -11.62
CA ALA A 117 -4.90 0.54 -10.37
C ALA A 117 -3.76 1.53 -10.53
N THR A 118 -3.73 2.53 -9.64
CA THR A 118 -2.64 3.49 -9.53
C THR A 118 -2.19 3.62 -8.08
N PHE A 119 -0.90 3.90 -7.90
CA PHE A 119 -0.34 4.28 -6.61
C PHE A 119 0.55 5.52 -6.79
N ALA A 120 0.39 6.51 -5.93
CA ALA A 120 1.22 7.71 -5.89
C ALA A 120 1.92 7.84 -4.54
N LEU A 121 3.23 8.04 -4.55
CA LEU A 121 4.05 8.30 -3.38
C LEU A 121 4.62 9.70 -3.44
N ASN A 122 4.58 10.41 -2.32
CA ASN A 122 5.35 11.64 -2.11
C ASN A 122 5.86 11.68 -0.66
N MET A 123 7.19 11.77 -0.50
CA MET A 123 7.86 11.68 0.79
C MET A 123 8.51 13.00 1.23
N PHE A 124 8.04 14.13 0.75
CA PHE A 124 8.51 15.46 1.16
C PHE A 124 7.35 16.41 1.52
N CYS A 125 6.22 15.82 1.94
CA CYS A 125 5.07 16.58 2.45
C CYS A 125 5.22 16.86 3.95
N PRO A 126 4.68 17.99 4.45
CA PRO A 126 4.80 18.37 5.85
C PRO A 126 3.82 17.64 6.78
N ASP A 127 2.79 17.02 6.23
CA ASP A 127 1.77 16.25 6.93
C ASP A 127 1.80 14.77 6.47
N PHE A 128 0.99 13.95 7.12
CA PHE A 128 0.76 12.58 6.68
C PHE A 128 -0.67 12.46 6.16
N TYR A 129 -0.79 11.98 4.93
CA TYR A 129 -2.08 11.73 4.30
C TYR A 129 -2.04 10.47 3.45
N GLU A 130 -2.99 9.58 3.70
CA GLU A 130 -3.26 8.40 2.87
C GLU A 130 -4.66 8.49 2.30
N GLU A 131 -4.82 8.11 1.04
CA GLU A 131 -6.09 8.07 0.35
C GLU A 131 -6.22 6.80 -0.48
N LEU A 132 -7.39 6.17 -0.40
CA LEU A 132 -7.80 5.05 -1.24
C LEU A 132 -9.15 5.39 -1.87
N VAL A 133 -9.20 5.40 -3.20
CA VAL A 133 -10.45 5.53 -3.97
C VAL A 133 -10.70 4.23 -4.71
N ILE A 134 -11.88 3.65 -4.52
CA ILE A 134 -12.33 2.46 -5.23
C ILE A 134 -13.57 2.85 -6.03
N CYS A 135 -13.56 2.60 -7.34
CA CYS A 135 -14.73 2.77 -8.17
C CYS A 135 -15.19 1.41 -8.74
N GLY A 136 -16.43 1.07 -8.47
CA GLY A 136 -17.14 -0.03 -9.11
C GLY A 136 -18.18 0.50 -10.08
N ASP A 137 -18.95 -0.41 -10.68
CA ASP A 137 -20.02 -0.06 -11.62
C ASP A 137 -21.31 0.40 -10.92
N GLU A 138 -21.43 0.24 -9.61
CA GLU A 138 -22.60 0.67 -8.82
C GLU A 138 -22.27 1.77 -7.80
N GLY A 139 -20.99 2.09 -7.58
CA GLY A 139 -20.63 3.08 -6.59
C GLY A 139 -19.14 3.40 -6.51
N ARG A 140 -18.83 4.36 -5.64
CA ARG A 140 -17.46 4.79 -5.32
C ARG A 140 -17.27 4.84 -3.81
N LEU A 141 -16.09 4.41 -3.37
CA LEU A 141 -15.64 4.55 -1.99
C LEU A 141 -14.40 5.45 -1.95
N LEU A 142 -14.34 6.31 -0.94
CA LEU A 142 -13.17 7.07 -0.55
C LEU A 142 -12.84 6.72 0.90
N ALA A 143 -11.65 6.17 1.14
CA ALA A 143 -11.10 5.95 2.48
C ALA A 143 -9.86 6.83 2.66
N CYS A 144 -9.77 7.57 3.76
CA CYS A 144 -8.63 8.44 4.01
C CYS A 144 -8.24 8.47 5.48
N GLU A 145 -6.96 8.73 5.68
CA GLU A 145 -6.38 9.05 6.98
C GLU A 145 -5.50 10.29 6.84
N ARG A 146 -5.71 11.26 7.70
CA ARG A 146 -4.92 12.48 7.75
C ARG A 146 -4.40 12.73 9.15
N VAL A 147 -3.11 13.03 9.26
CA VAL A 147 -2.46 13.40 10.52
C VAL A 147 -1.77 14.74 10.35
N ASP A 148 -2.21 15.74 11.12
CA ASP A 148 -1.52 17.00 11.23
C ASP A 148 -0.35 16.84 12.21
N LEU A 149 0.84 16.64 11.65
CA LEU A 149 2.06 16.42 12.45
C LEU A 149 2.53 17.66 13.19
N GLN A 150 2.08 18.86 12.78
CA GLN A 150 2.45 20.11 13.44
C GLN A 150 1.57 20.36 14.68
N GLN A 151 0.29 20.02 14.61
CA GLN A 151 -0.66 20.22 15.69
C GLN A 151 -0.78 19.05 16.66
N MET A 152 -0.11 17.92 16.35
CA MET A 152 -0.12 16.70 17.18
C MET A 152 -1.55 16.22 17.53
N LYS A 153 -2.50 16.44 16.63
CA LYS A 153 -3.88 15.99 16.80
C LYS A 153 -4.00 14.50 16.50
N ALA A 154 -5.06 13.90 17.04
CA ALA A 154 -5.45 12.55 16.68
C ALA A 154 -5.70 12.44 15.16
N PRO A 155 -5.43 11.27 14.55
CA PRO A 155 -5.71 11.05 13.13
C PRO A 155 -7.17 11.35 12.78
N ASP A 156 -7.40 12.03 11.66
CA ASP A 156 -8.73 12.12 11.05
C ASP A 156 -8.89 10.99 10.06
N VAL A 157 -9.65 9.96 10.45
CA VAL A 157 -9.86 8.74 9.67
C VAL A 157 -11.31 8.64 9.25
N SER A 158 -11.57 8.45 7.96
CA SER A 158 -12.94 8.32 7.47
C SER A 158 -13.04 7.45 6.21
N VAL A 159 -14.23 6.86 6.06
CA VAL A 159 -14.68 6.20 4.83
C VAL A 159 -15.96 6.85 4.35
N CYS A 160 -15.99 7.23 3.08
CA CYS A 160 -17.17 7.79 2.43
C CYS A 160 -17.59 6.88 1.27
N VAL A 161 -18.86 6.47 1.24
CA VAL A 161 -19.43 5.62 0.20
C VAL A 161 -20.51 6.39 -0.56
N TYR A 162 -20.42 6.39 -1.88
CA TYR A 162 -21.35 7.03 -2.82
C TYR A 162 -21.98 5.94 -3.69
N LEU A 163 -23.29 5.75 -3.62
CA LEU A 163 -24.02 4.69 -4.30
C LEU A 163 -24.92 5.26 -5.41
N GLY A 164 -24.46 5.16 -6.67
CA GLY A 164 -25.21 5.53 -7.86
C GLY A 164 -25.68 7.00 -7.89
N GLU A 165 -26.50 7.35 -8.90
CA GLU A 165 -27.01 8.72 -9.07
C GLU A 165 -28.09 9.09 -8.05
N GLN A 166 -28.82 8.11 -7.54
CA GLN A 166 -29.92 8.30 -6.59
C GLN A 166 -29.59 7.78 -5.19
N GLY A 167 -28.40 7.20 -5.00
CA GLY A 167 -27.96 6.66 -3.73
C GLY A 167 -27.52 7.76 -2.76
N ALA A 168 -27.89 7.58 -1.49
CA ALA A 168 -27.38 8.46 -0.44
C ALA A 168 -25.89 8.19 -0.20
N SER A 169 -25.09 9.26 -0.17
CA SER A 169 -23.73 9.16 0.33
C SER A 169 -23.75 8.96 1.85
N ARG A 170 -22.81 8.18 2.37
CA ARG A 170 -22.59 8.08 3.81
C ARG A 170 -21.12 8.25 4.12
N THR A 171 -20.83 8.96 5.21
CA THR A 171 -19.47 9.13 5.73
C THR A 171 -19.43 8.55 7.13
N THR A 172 -18.48 7.67 7.37
CA THR A 172 -18.21 7.07 8.68
C THR A 172 -16.86 7.58 9.17
N LYS A 173 -16.83 8.16 10.36
CA LYS A 173 -15.59 8.47 11.07
C LYS A 173 -15.15 7.22 11.83
N LEU A 174 -13.88 6.90 11.74
CA LEU A 174 -13.29 5.66 12.23
C LEU A 174 -12.15 5.94 13.20
N GLY A 175 -11.85 4.98 14.04
CA GLY A 175 -10.72 5.03 14.97
C GLY A 175 -10.75 3.82 15.89
N TYR A 176 -9.62 3.58 16.51
CA TYR A 176 -9.49 2.55 17.55
C TYR A 176 -9.51 3.20 18.94
N PRO A 177 -9.76 2.44 20.01
CA PRO A 177 -9.59 2.96 21.35
C PRO A 177 -8.19 3.56 21.54
N ALA A 178 -8.10 4.70 22.24
CA ALA A 178 -6.86 5.47 22.38
C ALA A 178 -5.65 4.67 22.92
N ALA A 179 -5.89 3.63 23.71
CA ALA A 179 -4.83 2.73 24.19
C ALA A 179 -4.25 1.87 23.07
N ILE A 180 -5.09 1.46 22.10
CA ILE A 180 -4.70 0.65 20.95
C ILE A 180 -4.05 1.54 19.88
N GLU A 181 -4.59 2.72 19.62
CA GLU A 181 -4.04 3.68 18.65
C GLU A 181 -2.56 3.99 18.88
N LYS A 182 -2.10 3.99 20.12
CA LYS A 182 -0.71 4.23 20.51
C LYS A 182 0.25 3.07 20.20
N SER A 183 -0.25 1.91 19.79
CA SER A 183 0.56 0.70 19.58
C SER A 183 1.36 0.68 18.27
N GLY A 184 1.32 1.74 17.48
CA GLY A 184 1.95 1.84 16.16
C GLY A 184 0.95 1.71 15.02
N HIS A 185 1.21 2.47 13.94
CA HIS A 185 0.33 2.56 12.77
C HIS A 185 -1.14 2.78 13.14
N HIS A 186 -1.38 3.65 14.15
CA HIS A 186 -2.69 4.00 14.68
C HIS A 186 -3.55 2.79 15.08
N GLY A 187 -2.91 1.77 15.69
CA GLY A 187 -3.55 0.56 16.20
C GLY A 187 -3.44 -0.66 15.30
N ALA A 188 -3.04 -0.50 14.04
CA ALA A 188 -2.92 -1.62 13.10
C ALA A 188 -1.93 -2.68 13.58
N THR A 189 -0.80 -2.27 14.17
CA THR A 189 0.21 -3.19 14.72
C THR A 189 -0.34 -4.05 15.85
N TYR A 190 -1.20 -3.51 16.70
CA TYR A 190 -1.86 -4.28 17.77
C TYR A 190 -2.72 -5.42 17.18
N TYR A 191 -3.56 -5.09 16.20
CA TYR A 191 -4.45 -6.08 15.58
C TYR A 191 -3.70 -7.11 14.74
N GLU A 192 -2.60 -6.73 14.09
CA GLU A 192 -1.72 -7.68 13.42
C GLU A 192 -1.14 -8.70 14.39
N HIS A 193 -0.61 -8.26 15.54
CA HIS A 193 -0.08 -9.15 16.57
C HIS A 193 -1.18 -10.03 17.18
N SER A 194 -2.38 -9.48 17.39
CA SER A 194 -3.54 -10.26 17.86
C SER A 194 -3.91 -11.35 16.84
N ALA A 195 -3.98 -11.01 15.55
CA ALA A 195 -4.26 -11.96 14.49
C ALA A 195 -3.15 -13.04 14.37
N PHE A 196 -1.89 -12.67 14.61
CA PHE A 196 -0.81 -13.64 14.67
C PHE A 196 -0.96 -14.65 15.82
N LEU A 197 -1.33 -14.17 17.02
CA LEU A 197 -1.60 -15.04 18.18
C LEU A 197 -2.80 -15.96 17.90
N ASP A 198 -3.90 -15.44 17.36
CA ASP A 198 -5.07 -16.23 16.99
C ASP A 198 -4.71 -17.34 15.99
N ARG A 199 -3.84 -17.05 15.02
CA ARG A 199 -3.33 -18.06 14.07
C ARG A 199 -2.50 -19.16 14.77
N LEU A 200 -1.67 -18.80 15.74
CA LEU A 200 -0.91 -19.79 16.53
C LEU A 200 -1.84 -20.69 17.36
N GLU A 201 -2.99 -20.18 17.78
CA GLU A 201 -4.04 -20.94 18.44
C GLU A 201 -4.92 -21.77 17.50
N GLY A 202 -4.62 -21.76 16.21
CA GLY A 202 -5.36 -22.51 15.17
C GLY A 202 -6.67 -21.88 14.73
N LYS A 203 -6.93 -20.62 15.09
CA LYS A 203 -8.11 -19.88 14.63
C LYS A 203 -7.96 -19.42 13.18
N LEU A 204 -9.08 -19.31 12.50
CA LEU A 204 -9.14 -18.66 11.17
C LEU A 204 -8.99 -17.15 11.36
N VAL A 205 -8.00 -16.57 10.70
CA VAL A 205 -7.73 -15.13 10.73
C VAL A 205 -7.49 -14.61 9.32
N ASP A 206 -8.03 -13.43 9.05
CA ASP A 206 -7.83 -12.72 7.79
C ASP A 206 -6.52 -11.91 7.85
N SER A 207 -5.40 -12.62 7.78
CA SER A 207 -4.06 -12.03 7.73
C SER A 207 -3.36 -12.43 6.44
N ALA A 208 -2.41 -11.59 6.00
CA ALA A 208 -1.67 -11.83 4.77
C ALA A 208 -0.95 -13.19 4.77
N THR A 209 -1.13 -13.95 3.69
CA THR A 209 -0.39 -15.18 3.44
C THR A 209 1.00 -14.90 2.87
N PRO A 210 1.96 -15.83 2.94
CA PRO A 210 3.25 -15.69 2.25
C PRO A 210 3.10 -15.43 0.75
N LEU A 211 2.14 -16.09 0.10
CA LEU A 211 1.88 -15.92 -1.32
C LEU A 211 1.37 -14.50 -1.66
N GLN A 212 0.47 -13.96 -0.84
CA GLN A 212 0.00 -12.58 -1.01
C GLN A 212 1.13 -11.57 -0.80
N GLY A 213 1.97 -11.79 0.20
CA GLY A 213 3.18 -10.97 0.41
C GLY A 213 4.14 -11.05 -0.77
N LEU A 214 4.34 -12.23 -1.35
CA LEU A 214 5.17 -12.39 -2.54
C LEU A 214 4.61 -11.60 -3.75
N TRP A 215 3.30 -11.63 -3.97
CA TRP A 215 2.67 -10.83 -5.03
C TRP A 215 2.85 -9.33 -4.81
N ALA A 216 2.74 -8.84 -3.59
CA ALA A 216 3.00 -7.44 -3.26
C ALA A 216 4.46 -7.05 -3.56
N MET A 217 5.42 -7.93 -3.23
CA MET A 217 6.84 -7.73 -3.52
C MET A 217 7.14 -7.77 -5.02
N ILE A 218 6.49 -8.65 -5.79
CA ILE A 218 6.65 -8.72 -7.25
C ILE A 218 6.21 -7.41 -7.89
N VAL A 219 5.05 -6.89 -7.53
CA VAL A 219 4.56 -5.59 -8.05
C VAL A 219 5.51 -4.46 -7.67
N ALA A 220 5.96 -4.40 -6.41
CA ALA A 220 6.88 -3.40 -5.92
C ALA A 220 8.22 -3.41 -6.66
N SER A 221 8.80 -4.59 -6.85
CA SER A 221 10.09 -4.76 -7.54
C SER A 221 9.98 -4.49 -9.03
N ALA A 222 8.90 -4.92 -9.68
CA ALA A 222 8.62 -4.61 -11.07
C ALA A 222 8.43 -3.09 -11.30
N ALA A 223 7.78 -2.40 -10.34
CA ALA A 223 7.65 -0.95 -10.40
C ALA A 223 9.02 -0.25 -10.24
N GLN A 224 9.88 -0.75 -9.36
CA GLN A 224 11.23 -0.23 -9.18
C GLN A 224 12.08 -0.44 -10.47
N GLU A 225 11.97 -1.61 -11.12
CA GLU A 225 12.63 -1.87 -12.40
C GLU A 225 12.06 -1.00 -13.53
N SER A 226 10.75 -0.74 -13.52
CA SER A 226 10.12 0.17 -14.48
C SER A 226 10.66 1.59 -14.36
N ILE A 227 10.87 2.11 -13.15
CA ILE A 227 11.52 3.42 -12.91
C ILE A 227 12.92 3.42 -13.50
N ALA A 228 13.71 2.38 -13.23
CA ALA A 228 15.10 2.29 -13.68
C ALA A 228 15.22 2.16 -15.21
N SER A 229 14.33 1.41 -15.85
CA SER A 229 14.37 1.16 -17.31
C SER A 229 13.59 2.19 -18.13
N GLY A 230 12.64 2.91 -17.52
CA GLY A 230 11.68 3.78 -18.21
C GLY A 230 10.62 3.03 -19.03
N ASN A 231 10.54 1.71 -18.91
CA ASN A 231 9.64 0.85 -19.66
C ASN A 231 8.58 0.18 -18.78
N PRO A 232 7.40 -0.17 -19.33
CA PRO A 232 6.48 -1.06 -18.65
C PRO A 232 7.09 -2.46 -18.50
N ILE A 233 6.75 -3.14 -17.40
CA ILE A 233 7.21 -4.48 -17.08
C ILE A 233 6.03 -5.44 -17.18
N GLU A 234 6.16 -6.44 -18.06
CA GLU A 234 5.22 -7.55 -18.16
C GLU A 234 5.49 -8.55 -17.04
N ILE A 235 4.53 -8.79 -16.19
CA ILE A 235 4.73 -9.58 -14.95
C ILE A 235 5.06 -11.05 -15.27
N ALA A 236 4.51 -11.60 -16.34
CA ALA A 236 4.84 -12.98 -16.75
C ALA A 236 6.33 -13.13 -17.09
N GLU A 237 6.89 -12.19 -17.86
CA GLU A 237 8.31 -12.17 -18.23
C GLU A 237 9.19 -11.92 -17.00
N TYR A 238 8.74 -11.02 -16.11
CA TYR A 238 9.42 -10.74 -14.83
C TYR A 238 9.54 -11.99 -13.96
N ILE A 239 8.45 -12.76 -13.81
CA ILE A 239 8.42 -14.02 -13.05
C ILE A 239 9.39 -15.06 -13.65
N GLU A 240 9.43 -15.17 -14.97
CA GLU A 240 10.32 -16.09 -15.67
C GLU A 240 11.79 -15.70 -15.46
N LEU A 241 12.12 -14.42 -15.72
CA LEU A 241 13.47 -13.86 -15.58
C LEU A 241 14.05 -14.08 -14.18
N HIS A 242 13.24 -13.84 -13.15
CA HIS A 242 13.66 -13.97 -11.74
C HIS A 242 13.39 -15.36 -11.15
N LYS A 243 12.94 -16.35 -11.95
CA LYS A 243 12.72 -17.74 -11.55
C LYS A 243 11.75 -17.91 -10.38
N LEU A 244 10.70 -17.08 -10.33
CA LEU A 244 9.74 -17.02 -9.23
C LEU A 244 8.59 -18.04 -9.35
N ALA A 245 8.45 -18.72 -10.48
CA ALA A 245 7.32 -19.61 -10.74
C ALA A 245 7.16 -20.72 -9.67
N ALA A 246 8.26 -21.29 -9.17
CA ALA A 246 8.23 -22.32 -8.14
C ALA A 246 7.72 -21.80 -6.79
N ALA A 247 8.01 -20.54 -6.43
CA ALA A 247 7.53 -19.92 -5.21
C ALA A 247 6.04 -19.53 -5.29
N LEU A 248 5.54 -19.28 -6.49
CA LEU A 248 4.12 -18.94 -6.73
C LEU A 248 3.20 -20.15 -6.82
N SER A 249 3.75 -21.36 -6.87
CA SER A 249 3.00 -22.62 -6.95
C SER A 249 2.82 -23.34 -5.61
N GLN A 250 3.36 -22.78 -4.53
CA GLN A 250 3.23 -23.28 -3.14
C GLN A 250 2.01 -22.63 -2.45
#